data_3b6e6c486df5f61ee06375ab6d62c014
#
_entry.id   3b6e6c486df5f61ee06375ab6d62c014
#
_cell.length_a   1.000
_cell.length_b   1.000
_cell.length_c   1.000
_cell.angle_alpha   90.00
_cell.angle_beta   90.00
_cell.angle_gamma   90.00
#
_symmetry.space_group_name_H-M   'P 1'
#
loop_
_entity.id
_entity.type
_entity.pdbx_description
1 polymer ?
#
loop_
_entity_poly.entity_id
_entity_poly.type
_entity_poly.pdbx_seq_one_letter_code
_entity_poly.pdbx_strand_id
1 'polypeptide(L)'
;MNGNAARTLPLLDAQEGIWLAQRVSGSRRLYSVGQYVDIHGPVVPHLFERALRQLTDETEILHARFEDDGAGGARMTFPPPETHALLDFHDLTEEEDPRKAAEAWMRAELDQEIASHADRLYAHALFRLAPDHHIWYQRYDHLLMDAYGCSQLARRAADVYTALLTGRPCAPAQHAPLRALMDEESAHRASERQEADRRYWHEHFADRPDLTGIPGHTTPEAGPGDVLRET
;
A
#
# COMPACT_ATOMS: atom_id res chain seq x y z
N MET A 1 -9.35 -35.08 -4.15
CA MET A 1 -8.35 -33.99 -4.07
C MET A 1 -8.96 -32.79 -4.80
N ASN A 2 -9.75 -32.00 -4.10
CA ASN A 2 -10.26 -30.74 -4.66
C ASN A 2 -9.14 -29.68 -4.52
N GLY A 3 -8.44 -29.43 -5.62
CA GLY A 3 -7.53 -28.30 -5.68
C GLY A 3 -8.33 -27.03 -5.41
N ASN A 4 -7.98 -26.35 -4.33
CA ASN A 4 -8.51 -25.02 -4.02
C ASN A 4 -7.96 -24.09 -5.11
N ALA A 5 -8.70 -23.91 -6.20
CA ALA A 5 -8.33 -22.97 -7.26
C ALA A 5 -8.23 -21.60 -6.58
N ALA A 6 -7.08 -20.93 -6.73
CA ALA A 6 -6.88 -19.60 -6.18
C ALA A 6 -8.02 -18.70 -6.65
N ARG A 7 -8.68 -18.02 -5.72
CA ARG A 7 -9.76 -17.09 -6.07
C ARG A 7 -9.17 -15.96 -6.95
N THR A 8 -9.82 -15.66 -8.06
CA THR A 8 -9.39 -14.64 -9.01
C THR A 8 -10.47 -13.59 -9.15
N LEU A 9 -10.10 -12.32 -9.14
CA LEU A 9 -10.98 -11.17 -9.30
C LEU A 9 -10.40 -10.19 -10.34
N PRO A 10 -11.24 -9.44 -11.08
CA PRO A 10 -10.76 -8.33 -11.90
C PRO A 10 -10.18 -7.21 -11.01
N LEU A 11 -9.45 -6.29 -11.61
CA LEU A 11 -9.01 -5.07 -10.95
C LEU A 11 -10.19 -4.11 -10.76
N LEU A 12 -10.08 -3.25 -9.75
CA LEU A 12 -10.90 -2.04 -9.63
C LEU A 12 -10.38 -0.96 -10.60
N ASP A 13 -11.22 0.01 -10.99
CA ASP A 13 -10.86 1.10 -11.91
C ASP A 13 -9.59 1.84 -11.47
N ALA A 14 -9.48 2.13 -10.17
CA ALA A 14 -8.29 2.78 -9.62
C ALA A 14 -7.02 1.91 -9.77
N GLN A 15 -7.16 0.59 -9.58
CA GLN A 15 -6.05 -0.36 -9.72
C GLN A 15 -5.63 -0.52 -11.19
N GLU A 16 -6.59 -0.50 -12.13
CA GLU A 16 -6.29 -0.53 -13.57
C GLU A 16 -5.43 0.67 -13.98
N GLY A 17 -5.76 1.87 -13.47
CA GLY A 17 -4.96 3.08 -13.70
C GLY A 17 -3.54 2.96 -13.16
N ILE A 18 -3.35 2.46 -11.94
CA ILE A 18 -2.03 2.24 -11.33
C ILE A 18 -1.26 1.17 -12.11
N TRP A 19 -1.90 0.05 -12.45
CA TRP A 19 -1.28 -1.03 -13.21
C TRP A 19 -0.73 -0.53 -14.55
N LEU A 20 -1.53 0.22 -15.30
CA LEU A 20 -1.11 0.80 -16.57
C LEU A 20 0.06 1.78 -16.38
N ALA A 21 -0.02 2.65 -15.37
CA ALA A 21 1.00 3.64 -15.08
C ALA A 21 2.35 3.00 -14.69
N GLN A 22 2.34 1.92 -13.90
CA GLN A 22 3.54 1.13 -13.59
C GLN A 22 4.16 0.51 -14.84
N ARG A 23 3.36 0.04 -15.79
CA ARG A 23 3.85 -0.53 -17.06
C ARG A 23 4.45 0.54 -17.97
N VAL A 24 3.82 1.71 -18.05
CA VAL A 24 4.31 2.83 -18.87
C VAL A 24 5.60 3.43 -18.32
N SER A 25 5.70 3.58 -17.01
CA SER A 25 6.90 4.12 -16.36
C SER A 25 8.09 3.17 -16.36
N GLY A 26 7.83 1.87 -16.49
CA GLY A 26 8.85 0.82 -16.39
C GLY A 26 9.45 0.65 -14.98
N SER A 27 8.93 1.35 -13.96
CA SER A 27 9.36 1.23 -12.57
C SER A 27 8.18 1.15 -11.62
N ARG A 28 8.14 0.11 -10.81
CA ARG A 28 7.12 -0.11 -9.79
C ARG A 28 7.41 0.68 -8.51
N ARG A 29 8.68 0.94 -8.20
CA ARG A 29 9.07 1.69 -7.01
C ARG A 29 8.43 3.09 -6.95
N LEU A 30 8.14 3.69 -8.10
CA LEU A 30 7.48 5.01 -8.19
C LEU A 30 6.05 5.00 -7.61
N TYR A 31 5.46 3.82 -7.52
CA TYR A 31 4.13 3.60 -6.99
C TYR A 31 4.15 2.88 -5.63
N SER A 32 5.29 2.90 -4.95
CA SER A 32 5.39 2.47 -3.56
C SER A 32 5.12 3.64 -2.62
N VAL A 33 4.21 3.43 -1.68
CA VAL A 33 3.89 4.40 -0.62
C VAL A 33 4.56 3.94 0.67
N GLY A 34 5.51 4.74 1.16
CA GLY A 34 6.18 4.51 2.44
C GLY A 34 5.73 5.54 3.47
N GLN A 35 5.46 5.10 4.69
CA GLN A 35 5.22 5.96 5.84
C GLN A 35 5.83 5.36 7.10
N TYR A 36 6.05 6.17 8.11
CA TYR A 36 6.43 5.66 9.42
C TYR A 36 5.65 6.36 10.53
N VAL A 37 5.54 5.67 11.65
CA VAL A 37 4.94 6.17 12.89
C VAL A 37 6.02 6.22 13.96
N ASP A 38 6.24 7.39 14.55
CA ASP A 38 7.13 7.60 15.68
C ASP A 38 6.40 7.25 16.98
N ILE A 39 6.89 6.26 17.72
CA ILE A 39 6.20 5.70 18.89
C ILE A 39 7.03 6.02 20.15
N HIS A 40 6.49 6.90 20.99
CA HIS A 40 7.05 7.20 22.29
C HIS A 40 6.42 6.31 23.36
N GLY A 41 7.22 5.40 23.86
CA GLY A 41 6.83 4.40 24.85
C GLY A 41 7.43 3.01 24.52
N PRO A 42 7.35 2.06 25.46
CA PRO A 42 7.85 0.72 25.25
C PRO A 42 6.96 -0.04 24.28
N VAL A 43 7.57 -0.73 23.33
CA VAL A 43 6.89 -1.64 22.40
C VAL A 43 7.35 -3.07 22.65
N VAL A 44 6.42 -4.01 22.68
CA VAL A 44 6.70 -5.44 22.80
C VAL A 44 6.67 -6.05 21.38
N PRO A 45 7.81 -6.34 20.74
CA PRO A 45 7.87 -6.67 19.32
C PRO A 45 7.01 -7.87 18.91
N HIS A 46 6.99 -8.96 19.72
CA HIS A 46 6.20 -10.15 19.40
C HIS A 46 4.68 -9.90 19.48
N LEU A 47 4.20 -9.00 20.36
CA LEU A 47 2.78 -8.59 20.39
C LEU A 47 2.46 -7.67 19.21
N PHE A 48 3.43 -6.84 18.81
CA PHE A 48 3.28 -5.97 17.66
C PHE A 48 3.18 -6.79 16.36
N GLU A 49 4.03 -7.80 16.18
CA GLU A 49 3.93 -8.74 15.06
C GLU A 49 2.58 -9.49 15.05
N ARG A 50 2.09 -9.92 16.23
CA ARG A 50 0.76 -10.53 16.33
C ARG A 50 -0.35 -9.58 15.92
N ALA A 51 -0.24 -8.30 16.28
CA ALA A 51 -1.20 -7.28 15.85
C ALA A 51 -1.20 -7.10 14.33
N LEU A 52 -0.01 -7.05 13.70
CA LEU A 52 0.12 -6.98 12.26
C LEU A 52 -0.43 -8.24 11.56
N ARG A 53 -0.23 -9.41 12.14
CA ARG A 53 -0.79 -10.65 11.60
C ARG A 53 -2.31 -10.63 11.62
N GLN A 54 -2.91 -10.25 12.75
CA GLN A 54 -4.36 -10.10 12.83
C GLN A 54 -4.87 -9.04 11.84
N LEU A 55 -4.20 -7.89 11.73
CA LEU A 55 -4.53 -6.86 10.75
C LEU A 55 -4.52 -7.40 9.32
N THR A 56 -3.47 -8.15 8.97
CA THR A 56 -3.34 -8.75 7.64
C THR A 56 -4.46 -9.76 7.38
N ASP A 57 -4.76 -10.62 8.36
CA ASP A 57 -5.84 -11.61 8.24
C ASP A 57 -7.22 -10.96 8.08
N GLU A 58 -7.45 -9.80 8.70
CA GLU A 58 -8.68 -9.01 8.59
C GLU A 58 -8.77 -8.21 7.28
N THR A 59 -7.66 -7.96 6.57
CA THR A 59 -7.58 -7.04 5.43
C THR A 59 -7.34 -7.81 4.12
N GLU A 60 -8.42 -8.19 3.48
CA GLU A 60 -8.42 -9.07 2.31
C GLU A 60 -7.45 -8.64 1.20
N ILE A 61 -7.36 -7.33 0.90
CA ILE A 61 -6.51 -6.81 -0.18
C ILE A 61 -5.01 -7.05 0.07
N LEU A 62 -4.56 -7.19 1.31
CA LEU A 62 -3.16 -7.47 1.62
C LEU A 62 -2.71 -8.87 1.19
N HIS A 63 -3.66 -9.77 0.95
CA HIS A 63 -3.39 -11.10 0.40
C HIS A 63 -3.36 -11.13 -1.13
N ALA A 64 -3.75 -10.03 -1.80
CA ALA A 64 -3.80 -9.98 -3.24
C ALA A 64 -2.40 -10.05 -3.86
N ARG A 65 -2.33 -10.73 -4.99
CA ARG A 65 -1.24 -10.72 -5.95
C ARG A 65 -1.82 -10.30 -7.30
N PHE A 66 -1.00 -9.75 -8.16
CA PHE A 66 -1.47 -9.25 -9.44
C PHE A 66 -0.72 -9.95 -10.57
N GLU A 67 -1.47 -10.40 -11.55
CA GLU A 67 -0.95 -11.15 -12.68
C GLU A 67 -1.45 -10.51 -13.98
N ASP A 68 -0.56 -10.44 -14.98
CA ASP A 68 -0.95 -10.03 -16.34
C ASP A 68 -2.02 -11.03 -16.88
N ASP A 69 -3.07 -10.52 -17.48
CA ASP A 69 -4.16 -11.33 -18.04
C ASP A 69 -3.89 -11.79 -19.47
N GLY A 70 -2.75 -11.38 -20.04
CA GLY A 70 -2.34 -11.68 -21.41
C GLY A 70 -3.03 -10.82 -22.48
N ALA A 71 -3.98 -9.95 -22.09
CA ALA A 71 -4.68 -9.03 -22.97
C ALA A 71 -4.27 -7.55 -22.75
N GLY A 72 -3.29 -7.32 -21.92
CA GLY A 72 -2.78 -5.98 -21.55
C GLY A 72 -3.35 -5.43 -20.25
N GLY A 73 -4.30 -6.13 -19.62
CA GLY A 73 -4.82 -5.87 -18.30
C GLY A 73 -4.16 -6.76 -17.23
N ALA A 74 -4.80 -6.81 -16.07
CA ALA A 74 -4.40 -7.69 -14.98
C ALA A 74 -5.60 -8.25 -14.22
N ARG A 75 -5.30 -9.24 -13.38
CA ARG A 75 -6.25 -9.83 -12.43
C ARG A 75 -5.62 -9.93 -11.05
N MET A 76 -6.44 -9.83 -10.02
CA MET A 76 -6.04 -10.14 -8.65
C MET A 76 -6.19 -11.64 -8.42
N THR A 77 -5.17 -12.25 -7.80
CA THR A 77 -5.20 -13.63 -7.31
C THR A 77 -4.97 -13.65 -5.81
N PHE A 78 -5.56 -14.61 -5.12
CA PHE A 78 -5.48 -14.75 -3.67
C PHE A 78 -4.86 -16.11 -3.34
N PRO A 79 -3.53 -16.20 -3.23
CA PRO A 79 -2.85 -17.42 -2.82
C PRO A 79 -3.19 -17.75 -1.37
N PRO A 80 -2.93 -18.99 -0.92
CA PRO A 80 -3.01 -19.33 0.50
C PRO A 80 -2.15 -18.39 1.36
N PRO A 81 -2.57 -18.07 2.60
CA PRO A 81 -1.81 -17.20 3.50
C PRO A 81 -0.37 -17.68 3.68
N GLU A 82 0.57 -16.75 3.59
CA GLU A 82 1.97 -17.04 3.85
C GLU A 82 2.24 -17.12 5.36
N THR A 83 3.15 -18.02 5.75
CA THR A 83 3.54 -18.22 7.15
C THR A 83 4.79 -17.44 7.56
N HIS A 84 5.31 -16.58 6.69
CA HIS A 84 6.52 -15.79 6.94
C HIS A 84 6.33 -14.72 8.02
N ALA A 85 7.44 -14.30 8.63
CA ALA A 85 7.46 -13.13 9.51
C ALA A 85 6.91 -11.90 8.77
N LEU A 86 6.04 -11.17 9.44
CA LEU A 86 5.45 -9.94 8.88
C LEU A 86 6.20 -8.69 9.30
N LEU A 87 7.01 -8.78 10.35
CA LEU A 87 7.72 -7.67 10.95
C LEU A 87 9.22 -7.92 10.91
N ASP A 88 9.96 -7.00 10.30
CA ASP A 88 11.41 -6.95 10.40
C ASP A 88 11.80 -6.08 11.60
N PHE A 89 12.44 -6.67 12.60
CA PHE A 89 12.78 -5.97 13.84
C PHE A 89 14.27 -5.64 13.91
N HIS A 90 14.59 -4.36 14.09
CA HIS A 90 15.94 -3.83 14.20
C HIS A 90 16.14 -3.13 15.54
N ASP A 91 17.09 -3.62 16.32
CA ASP A 91 17.57 -2.92 17.52
C ASP A 91 18.75 -2.01 17.15
N LEU A 92 18.49 -0.72 17.15
CA LEU A 92 19.47 0.30 16.77
C LEU A 92 20.03 1.06 18.00
N THR A 93 19.80 0.57 19.21
CA THR A 93 20.21 1.24 20.43
C THR A 93 21.72 1.40 20.57
N GLU A 94 22.51 0.58 19.88
CA GLU A 94 23.98 0.65 19.89
C GLU A 94 24.56 1.50 18.74
N GLU A 95 23.70 2.03 17.84
CA GLU A 95 24.14 2.91 16.75
C GLU A 95 24.48 4.30 17.29
N GLU A 96 25.45 4.99 16.66
CA GLU A 96 25.83 6.36 17.03
C GLU A 96 24.66 7.33 16.86
N ASP A 97 23.86 7.15 15.79
CA ASP A 97 22.64 7.90 15.52
C ASP A 97 21.54 6.92 15.08
N PRO A 98 20.78 6.37 16.04
CA PRO A 98 19.75 5.38 15.76
C PRO A 98 18.67 5.85 14.78
N ARG A 99 18.28 7.14 14.86
CA ARG A 99 17.27 7.71 13.96
C ARG A 99 17.79 7.76 12.52
N LYS A 100 19.00 8.26 12.33
CA LYS A 100 19.61 8.34 11.00
C LYS A 100 19.81 6.95 10.39
N ALA A 101 20.19 5.96 11.20
CA ALA A 101 20.30 4.58 10.76
C ALA A 101 18.95 4.01 10.30
N ALA A 102 17.88 4.23 11.08
CA ALA A 102 16.51 3.84 10.69
C ALA A 102 16.07 4.53 9.40
N GLU A 103 16.28 5.84 9.27
CA GLU A 103 15.92 6.59 8.05
C GLU A 103 16.70 6.12 6.83
N ALA A 104 17.98 5.81 6.97
CA ALA A 104 18.79 5.26 5.89
C ALA A 104 18.27 3.91 5.42
N TRP A 105 17.89 3.04 6.36
CA TRP A 105 17.29 1.74 6.07
C TRP A 105 15.94 1.89 5.35
N MET A 106 15.05 2.76 5.86
CA MET A 106 13.74 3.01 5.26
C MET A 106 13.85 3.55 3.83
N ARG A 107 14.79 4.45 3.56
CA ARG A 107 15.06 4.95 2.20
C ARG A 107 15.54 3.83 1.28
N ALA A 108 16.51 3.04 1.75
CA ALA A 108 17.06 1.93 0.96
C ALA A 108 15.98 0.88 0.63
N GLU A 109 15.09 0.59 1.56
CA GLU A 109 13.98 -0.35 1.36
C GLU A 109 12.93 0.22 0.39
N LEU A 110 12.56 1.50 0.55
CA LEU A 110 11.60 2.17 -0.33
C LEU A 110 12.12 2.30 -1.78
N ASP A 111 13.45 2.39 -1.95
CA ASP A 111 14.10 2.46 -3.26
C ASP A 111 14.28 1.09 -3.92
N GLN A 112 13.98 0.00 -3.22
CA GLN A 112 14.03 -1.33 -3.82
C GLN A 112 12.94 -1.49 -4.88
N GLU A 113 13.32 -2.05 -6.01
CA GLU A 113 12.36 -2.44 -7.05
C GLU A 113 11.60 -3.68 -6.60
N ILE A 114 10.28 -3.66 -6.69
CA ILE A 114 9.45 -4.84 -6.48
C ILE A 114 9.66 -5.78 -7.66
N ALA A 115 10.28 -6.93 -7.44
CA ALA A 115 10.68 -7.85 -8.50
C ALA A 115 9.47 -8.41 -9.26
N SER A 116 8.38 -8.71 -8.56
CA SER A 116 7.17 -9.29 -9.14
C SER A 116 5.92 -8.87 -8.39
N HIS A 117 4.83 -8.64 -9.11
CA HIS A 117 3.50 -8.46 -8.51
C HIS A 117 2.93 -9.80 -7.93
N ALA A 118 3.58 -10.92 -8.19
CA ALA A 118 3.28 -12.19 -7.56
C ALA A 118 3.88 -12.31 -6.15
N ASP A 119 4.79 -11.39 -5.77
CA ASP A 119 5.37 -11.32 -4.45
C ASP A 119 4.47 -10.54 -3.47
N ARG A 120 4.86 -10.52 -2.21
CA ARG A 120 4.21 -9.68 -1.20
C ARG A 120 4.49 -8.20 -1.48
N LEU A 121 3.42 -7.43 -1.65
CA LEU A 121 3.47 -6.04 -2.09
C LEU A 121 3.48 -5.03 -0.93
N TYR A 122 3.83 -5.46 0.26
CA TYR A 122 3.98 -4.61 1.44
C TYR A 122 5.10 -5.10 2.34
N ALA A 123 5.64 -4.20 3.16
CA ALA A 123 6.66 -4.48 4.16
C ALA A 123 6.38 -3.72 5.46
N HIS A 124 6.78 -4.30 6.59
CA HIS A 124 6.77 -3.66 7.90
C HIS A 124 8.12 -3.84 8.58
N ALA A 125 8.65 -2.75 9.13
CA ALA A 125 9.81 -2.81 10.00
C ALA A 125 9.57 -2.04 11.30
N LEU A 126 10.13 -2.54 12.40
CA LEU A 126 10.10 -1.88 13.70
C LEU A 126 11.54 -1.64 14.16
N PHE A 127 11.90 -0.39 14.30
CA PHE A 127 13.20 0.04 14.81
C PHE A 127 13.08 0.42 16.28
N ARG A 128 13.94 -0.13 17.13
CA ARG A 128 14.11 0.34 18.50
C ARG A 128 15.27 1.34 18.56
N LEU A 129 14.98 2.60 18.84
CA LEU A 129 15.97 3.67 18.95
C LEU A 129 16.44 3.85 20.38
N ALA A 130 15.54 3.63 21.35
CA ALA A 130 15.78 3.65 22.79
C ALA A 130 14.78 2.71 23.47
N PRO A 131 14.90 2.40 24.78
CA PRO A 131 13.96 1.53 25.50
C PRO A 131 12.49 1.98 25.42
N ASP A 132 12.26 3.28 25.28
CA ASP A 132 10.93 3.92 25.19
C ASP A 132 10.72 4.72 23.90
N HIS A 133 11.51 4.44 22.86
CA HIS A 133 11.41 5.14 21.58
C HIS A 133 11.58 4.16 20.41
N HIS A 134 10.56 4.10 19.56
CA HIS A 134 10.52 3.20 18.41
C HIS A 134 10.01 3.93 17.16
N ILE A 135 10.40 3.43 15.99
CA ILE A 135 9.82 3.82 14.71
C ILE A 135 9.21 2.57 14.09
N TRP A 136 7.94 2.65 13.68
CA TRP A 136 7.28 1.64 12.88
C TRP A 136 7.14 2.11 11.44
N TYR A 137 7.86 1.46 10.53
CA TYR A 137 7.83 1.69 9.10
C TYR A 137 6.85 0.75 8.41
N GLN A 138 6.19 1.28 7.37
CA GLN A 138 5.24 0.56 6.53
C GLN A 138 5.47 0.99 5.08
N ARG A 139 5.55 0.01 4.17
CA ARG A 139 5.52 0.23 2.72
C ARG A 139 4.41 -0.59 2.10
N TYR A 140 3.71 -0.01 1.13
CA TYR A 140 2.71 -0.68 0.32
C TYR A 140 2.88 -0.30 -1.14
N ASP A 141 2.68 -1.26 -2.06
CA ASP A 141 2.45 -0.93 -3.46
C ASP A 141 1.08 -0.25 -3.59
N HIS A 142 1.00 0.75 -4.44
CA HIS A 142 -0.21 1.56 -4.60
C HIS A 142 -1.40 0.75 -5.20
N LEU A 143 -1.13 -0.42 -5.80
CA LEU A 143 -2.17 -1.38 -6.18
C LEU A 143 -2.96 -1.91 -4.99
N LEU A 144 -2.34 -1.98 -3.80
CA LEU A 144 -3.01 -2.42 -2.58
C LEU A 144 -3.76 -1.28 -1.90
N MET A 145 -3.18 -0.06 -1.90
CA MET A 145 -3.60 0.95 -0.94
C MET A 145 -3.14 2.36 -1.29
N ASP A 146 -3.95 3.33 -0.89
CA ASP A 146 -3.60 4.75 -0.88
C ASP A 146 -3.21 5.24 0.53
N ALA A 147 -2.87 6.52 0.66
CA ALA A 147 -2.48 7.12 1.94
C ALA A 147 -3.60 7.08 2.99
N TYR A 148 -4.86 7.15 2.57
CA TYR A 148 -6.00 7.03 3.48
C TYR A 148 -6.10 5.62 4.03
N GLY A 149 -6.01 4.61 3.18
CA GLY A 149 -5.97 3.20 3.57
C GLY A 149 -4.81 2.90 4.52
N CYS A 150 -3.59 3.40 4.22
CA CYS A 150 -2.44 3.27 5.11
C CYS A 150 -2.73 3.82 6.52
N SER A 151 -3.39 4.99 6.61
CA SER A 151 -3.76 5.59 7.89
C SER A 151 -4.79 4.76 8.67
N GLN A 152 -5.76 4.16 7.97
CA GLN A 152 -6.75 3.27 8.59
C GLN A 152 -6.10 1.99 9.12
N LEU A 153 -5.18 1.40 8.35
CA LEU A 153 -4.43 0.22 8.81
C LEU A 153 -3.55 0.53 10.01
N ALA A 154 -2.86 1.68 10.01
CA ALA A 154 -2.04 2.10 11.15
C ALA A 154 -2.87 2.25 12.43
N ARG A 155 -4.05 2.86 12.33
CA ARG A 155 -4.99 2.96 13.45
C ARG A 155 -5.46 1.60 13.93
N ARG A 156 -5.85 0.72 12.99
CA ARG A 156 -6.30 -0.64 13.33
C ARG A 156 -5.20 -1.45 14.00
N ALA A 157 -3.96 -1.36 13.53
CA ALA A 157 -2.82 -2.02 14.16
C ALA A 157 -2.62 -1.55 15.61
N ALA A 158 -2.74 -0.24 15.87
CA ALA A 158 -2.67 0.32 17.22
C ALA A 158 -3.78 -0.18 18.14
N ASP A 159 -5.03 -0.28 17.63
CA ASP A 159 -6.18 -0.80 18.39
C ASP A 159 -5.96 -2.28 18.76
N VAL A 160 -5.54 -3.11 17.79
CA VAL A 160 -5.25 -4.54 18.01
C VAL A 160 -4.08 -4.70 18.96
N TYR A 161 -3.00 -3.96 18.77
CA TYR A 161 -1.83 -4.01 19.65
C TYR A 161 -2.19 -3.64 21.09
N THR A 162 -2.96 -2.55 21.27
CA THR A 162 -3.42 -2.12 22.59
C THR A 162 -4.29 -3.18 23.27
N ALA A 163 -5.18 -3.81 22.52
CA ALA A 163 -6.01 -4.89 23.02
C ALA A 163 -5.17 -6.10 23.48
N LEU A 164 -4.18 -6.50 22.66
CA LEU A 164 -3.24 -7.59 23.00
C LEU A 164 -2.40 -7.25 24.24
N LEU A 165 -1.91 -6.01 24.32
CA LEU A 165 -1.07 -5.55 25.44
C LEU A 165 -1.84 -5.50 26.76
N THR A 166 -3.12 -5.07 26.70
CA THR A 166 -3.95 -4.90 27.90
C THR A 166 -4.80 -6.13 28.25
N GLY A 167 -4.81 -7.15 27.40
CA GLY A 167 -5.68 -8.32 27.54
C GLY A 167 -7.19 -8.02 27.38
N ARG A 168 -7.54 -6.88 26.78
CA ARG A 168 -8.93 -6.49 26.53
C ARG A 168 -9.41 -6.95 25.16
N PRO A 169 -10.72 -7.18 24.98
CA PRO A 169 -11.27 -7.47 23.66
C PRO A 169 -11.01 -6.32 22.69
N CYS A 170 -10.61 -6.66 21.46
CA CYS A 170 -10.55 -5.69 20.36
C CYS A 170 -11.91 -5.63 19.67
N ALA A 171 -12.35 -4.42 19.30
CA ALA A 171 -13.55 -4.28 18.47
C ALA A 171 -13.32 -4.97 17.10
N PRO A 172 -14.36 -5.51 16.47
CA PRO A 172 -14.25 -6.07 15.13
C PRO A 172 -13.73 -5.04 14.11
N ALA A 173 -13.02 -5.50 13.10
CA ALA A 173 -12.66 -4.65 11.96
C ALA A 173 -13.93 -4.13 11.25
N GLN A 174 -13.90 -2.86 10.83
CA GLN A 174 -15.01 -2.21 10.15
C GLN A 174 -14.80 -2.07 8.64
N HIS A 175 -13.91 -2.87 8.06
CA HIS A 175 -13.68 -2.83 6.61
C HIS A 175 -14.82 -3.56 5.89
N ALA A 176 -15.30 -2.95 4.81
CA ALA A 176 -16.18 -3.66 3.89
C ALA A 176 -15.40 -4.78 3.17
N PRO A 177 -16.03 -5.94 2.90
CA PRO A 177 -15.40 -6.95 2.05
C PRO A 177 -15.08 -6.36 0.67
N LEU A 178 -13.95 -6.76 0.09
CA LEU A 178 -13.53 -6.33 -1.26
C LEU A 178 -14.63 -6.57 -2.30
N ARG A 179 -15.36 -7.67 -2.17
CA ARG A 179 -16.49 -7.99 -3.04
C ARG A 179 -17.58 -6.91 -3.04
N ALA A 180 -17.89 -6.32 -1.89
CA ALA A 180 -18.91 -5.27 -1.81
C ALA A 180 -18.47 -4.03 -2.61
N LEU A 181 -17.20 -3.66 -2.54
CA LEU A 181 -16.65 -2.56 -3.33
C LEU A 181 -16.71 -2.86 -4.83
N MET A 182 -16.40 -4.07 -5.24
CA MET A 182 -16.49 -4.49 -6.65
C MET A 182 -17.92 -4.48 -7.17
N ASP A 183 -18.87 -4.91 -6.35
CA ASP A 183 -20.30 -4.91 -6.72
C ASP A 183 -20.81 -3.46 -6.85
N GLU A 184 -20.36 -2.55 -5.97
CA GLU A 184 -20.67 -1.11 -6.05
C GLU A 184 -20.09 -0.48 -7.32
N GLU A 185 -18.82 -0.73 -7.64
CA GLU A 185 -18.16 -0.24 -8.85
C GLU A 185 -18.85 -0.78 -10.11
N SER A 186 -19.18 -2.07 -10.14
CA SER A 186 -19.90 -2.69 -11.25
C SER A 186 -21.29 -2.05 -11.45
N ALA A 187 -22.02 -1.79 -10.36
CA ALA A 187 -23.29 -1.10 -10.39
C ALA A 187 -23.14 0.34 -10.90
N HIS A 188 -22.09 1.04 -10.48
CA HIS A 188 -21.78 2.39 -10.95
C HIS A 188 -21.49 2.40 -12.46
N ARG A 189 -20.65 1.49 -12.95
CA ARG A 189 -20.34 1.35 -14.39
C ARG A 189 -21.58 1.11 -15.26
N ALA A 190 -22.61 0.45 -14.72
CA ALA A 190 -23.87 0.20 -15.41
C ALA A 190 -24.91 1.32 -15.23
N SER A 191 -24.59 2.40 -14.52
CA SER A 191 -25.54 3.45 -14.14
C SER A 191 -25.62 4.58 -15.16
N GLU A 192 -26.80 5.24 -15.24
CA GLU A 192 -26.99 6.47 -15.99
C GLU A 192 -26.06 7.61 -15.49
N ARG A 193 -25.66 7.57 -14.22
CA ARG A 193 -24.76 8.53 -13.63
C ARG A 193 -23.38 8.48 -14.28
N GLN A 194 -22.83 7.28 -14.50
CA GLN A 194 -21.52 7.16 -15.18
C GLN A 194 -21.58 7.72 -16.60
N GLU A 195 -22.67 7.50 -17.33
CA GLU A 195 -22.83 8.08 -18.68
C GLU A 195 -22.95 9.62 -18.63
N ALA A 196 -23.62 10.15 -17.61
CA ALA A 196 -23.69 11.60 -17.38
C ALA A 196 -22.33 12.19 -17.02
N ASP A 197 -21.56 11.53 -16.12
CA ASP A 197 -20.22 11.93 -15.72
C ASP A 197 -19.26 11.88 -16.93
N ARG A 198 -19.33 10.83 -17.75
CA ARG A 198 -18.54 10.70 -18.97
C ARG A 198 -18.82 11.84 -19.95
N ARG A 199 -20.08 12.18 -20.16
CA ARG A 199 -20.51 13.28 -21.03
C ARG A 199 -20.00 14.62 -20.51
N TYR A 200 -20.15 14.87 -19.21
CA TYR A 200 -19.66 16.09 -18.57
C TYR A 200 -18.16 16.27 -18.79
N TRP A 201 -17.35 15.27 -18.55
CA TRP A 201 -15.89 15.36 -18.73
C TRP A 201 -15.50 15.52 -20.20
N HIS A 202 -16.16 14.85 -21.13
CA HIS A 202 -15.94 15.05 -22.56
C HIS A 202 -16.24 16.47 -23.02
N GLU A 203 -17.34 17.06 -22.54
CA GLU A 203 -17.71 18.43 -22.85
C GLU A 203 -16.74 19.43 -22.19
N HIS A 204 -16.37 19.18 -20.93
CA HIS A 204 -15.49 20.06 -20.16
C HIS A 204 -14.07 20.15 -20.73
N PHE A 205 -13.55 19.08 -21.29
CA PHE A 205 -12.23 19.03 -21.92
C PHE A 205 -12.27 18.98 -23.45
N ALA A 206 -13.34 19.42 -24.07
CA ALA A 206 -13.48 19.41 -25.53
C ALA A 206 -12.44 20.29 -26.23
N ASP A 207 -12.03 21.37 -25.58
CA ASP A 207 -11.03 22.33 -26.09
C ASP A 207 -9.59 21.85 -25.93
N ARG A 208 -9.35 20.73 -25.18
CA ARG A 208 -8.03 20.17 -24.91
C ARG A 208 -7.02 21.26 -24.52
N PRO A 209 -7.20 21.91 -23.36
CA PRO A 209 -6.33 23.00 -22.95
C PRO A 209 -4.86 22.58 -22.95
N ASP A 210 -3.97 23.49 -23.29
CA ASP A 210 -2.53 23.27 -23.25
C ASP A 210 -2.06 22.90 -21.85
N LEU A 211 -1.00 22.09 -21.77
CA LEU A 211 -0.38 21.76 -20.50
C LEU A 211 0.11 23.03 -19.83
N THR A 212 -0.39 23.30 -18.62
CA THR A 212 0.06 24.41 -17.80
C THR A 212 1.22 23.96 -16.92
N GLY A 213 2.39 24.59 -17.10
CA GLY A 213 3.55 24.45 -16.22
C GLY A 213 3.65 25.61 -15.22
N ILE A 214 4.62 25.53 -14.31
CA ILE A 214 4.96 26.64 -13.44
C ILE A 214 5.61 27.74 -14.29
N PRO A 215 5.08 28.98 -14.32
CA PRO A 215 5.66 30.05 -15.13
C PRO A 215 7.13 30.27 -14.82
N GLY A 216 7.97 30.31 -15.87
CA GLY A 216 9.42 30.54 -15.76
C GLY A 216 10.26 29.28 -15.49
N HIS A 217 9.64 28.12 -15.36
CA HIS A 217 10.33 26.83 -15.32
C HIS A 217 10.10 26.08 -16.62
N THR A 218 11.11 26.02 -17.47
CA THR A 218 11.20 24.99 -18.51
C THR A 218 11.63 23.71 -17.80
N THR A 219 10.76 22.72 -17.74
CA THR A 219 11.17 21.38 -17.29
C THR A 219 12.25 20.91 -18.25
N PRO A 220 13.49 20.65 -17.83
CA PRO A 220 14.40 19.87 -18.64
C PRO A 220 13.66 18.60 -19.03
N GLU A 221 13.90 18.05 -20.22
CA GLU A 221 13.40 16.72 -20.56
C GLU A 221 13.83 15.78 -19.42
N ALA A 222 12.93 15.57 -18.47
CA ALA A 222 13.15 14.66 -17.37
C ALA A 222 13.22 13.26 -18.02
N GLY A 223 14.38 12.63 -17.93
CA GLY A 223 14.51 11.23 -18.27
C GLY A 223 13.49 10.43 -17.44
N PRO A 224 13.01 9.31 -17.94
CA PRO A 224 12.09 8.47 -17.19
C PRO A 224 12.76 8.08 -15.86
N GLY A 225 12.27 8.59 -14.75
CA GLY A 225 12.63 8.11 -13.41
C GLY A 225 13.22 9.09 -12.41
N ASP A 226 13.46 10.35 -12.73
CA ASP A 226 13.95 11.32 -11.76
C ASP A 226 12.78 11.92 -10.95
N VAL A 227 12.44 11.28 -9.84
CA VAL A 227 11.53 11.86 -8.83
C VAL A 227 12.37 12.48 -7.73
N LEU A 228 12.31 13.81 -7.61
CA LEU A 228 12.82 14.50 -6.43
C LEU A 228 11.91 14.16 -5.23
N ARG A 229 12.46 13.48 -4.23
CA ARG A 229 11.83 13.26 -2.94
C ARG A 229 12.43 14.26 -1.95
N GLU A 230 11.66 15.25 -1.57
CA GLU A 230 11.96 16.09 -0.41
C GLU A 230 11.29 15.49 0.82
N THR A 231 12.04 15.41 1.93
CA THR A 231 11.55 14.98 3.26
C THR A 231 11.08 16.18 4.05
#